data_9ae9f65ab7e351859284533d4ee9ffd6
#
_entry.id   9ae9f65ab7e351859284533d4ee9ffd6
#
_cell.length_a   1.000
_cell.length_b   1.000
_cell.length_c   1.000
_cell.angle_alpha   90.00
_cell.angle_beta   90.00
_cell.angle_gamma   90.00
#
_symmetry.space_group_name_H-M   'P 1'
#
loop_
_entity.id
_entity.type
_entity.pdbx_description
1 polymer ?
#
loop_
_entity_poly.entity_id
_entity_poly.type
_entity_poly.pdbx_seq_one_letter_code
_entity_poly.pdbx_strand_id
1 'polypeptide(L)'
;MAVFTQILTMRPDFTGADREWLHQLVTDWQVIADLSFADLLLILPMPDGRYVVADQCRPSTVMTLRSEDVVGKEVDRELDGELDAAMRATSIFRSTVMRSIGKSTVCNVYAPVRYEGKTLGLVVRETNMATRESNGRYESESINAGKQLYEMIPRGQFPYHDPVMNQRHNARVADGFIILTVDGIVRYASPNAVSCFRRLGSLTTMQGQYLSEVGTQLLHTNDTFPESLPLVLSGKAAVDSELEANRSAVSMRSLPLYDANGRTGAIVLCRDVTELRRRDVELQTKDATISEIHHRVKNNLQSISALLRLQARKTQSQEVKKELAEAQRRVQTIAMVHEGLSQTADEMVDFDKVISKLLKMSIDLATMSDQRIDIAFDGSFGLMPAQDATPLSLVLTELVTNAVEHGFEGRQQGHILIRAKRTGTHLDIAVEDDGSGIEAEEEHGMAKSSGSGLGTQIINTFVTNDFAGSVHWEPGEQGGTKVIVSINLRAAQAEQN
;
A
#
# COMPACT_ATOMS: atom_id res chain seq x y z
N MET A 1 -17.95 4.73 2.76
CA MET A 1 -17.48 3.84 3.87
C MET A 1 -17.70 4.46 5.26
N ALA A 2 -17.19 5.66 5.61
CA ALA A 2 -17.37 6.22 6.96
C ALA A 2 -18.86 6.43 7.35
N VAL A 3 -19.68 7.01 6.46
CA VAL A 3 -21.12 7.25 6.70
C VAL A 3 -21.89 5.93 6.85
N PHE A 4 -21.61 4.94 6.01
CA PHE A 4 -22.22 3.61 6.08
C PHE A 4 -21.97 2.94 7.45
N THR A 5 -20.72 2.89 7.88
CA THR A 5 -20.35 2.35 9.20
C THR A 5 -21.05 3.10 10.33
N GLN A 6 -21.16 4.44 10.24
CA GLN A 6 -21.88 5.24 11.22
C GLN A 6 -23.38 4.88 11.27
N ILE A 7 -24.04 4.69 10.12
CA ILE A 7 -25.46 4.27 10.08
C ILE A 7 -25.64 2.90 10.72
N LEU A 8 -24.73 1.95 10.47
CA LEU A 8 -24.77 0.62 11.09
C LEU A 8 -24.60 0.68 12.62
N THR A 9 -23.83 1.64 13.14
CA THR A 9 -23.69 1.80 14.61
C THR A 9 -24.96 2.34 15.28
N MET A 10 -25.82 3.04 14.54
CA MET A 10 -27.13 3.52 15.02
C MET A 10 -28.18 2.40 15.12
N ARG A 11 -27.82 1.16 14.74
CA ARG A 11 -28.67 -0.05 14.83
C ARG A 11 -28.10 -0.98 15.91
N PRO A 12 -28.51 -0.79 17.20
CA PRO A 12 -28.02 -1.61 18.30
C PRO A 12 -28.55 -3.06 18.25
N ASP A 13 -29.62 -3.31 17.50
CA ASP A 13 -30.22 -4.63 17.26
C ASP A 13 -29.46 -5.45 16.20
N PHE A 14 -28.48 -4.86 15.50
CA PHE A 14 -27.63 -5.57 14.56
C PHE A 14 -26.44 -6.20 15.30
N THR A 15 -26.28 -7.50 15.11
CA THR A 15 -25.10 -8.24 15.56
C THR A 15 -23.85 -7.90 14.75
N GLY A 16 -22.68 -8.35 15.18
CA GLY A 16 -21.46 -8.23 14.37
C GLY A 16 -21.58 -8.95 13.03
N ALA A 17 -22.22 -10.13 13.00
CA ALA A 17 -22.47 -10.91 11.78
C ALA A 17 -23.44 -10.21 10.83
N ASP A 18 -24.50 -9.57 11.34
CA ASP A 18 -25.43 -8.78 10.51
C ASP A 18 -24.69 -7.64 9.80
N ARG A 19 -23.81 -6.95 10.51
CA ARG A 19 -23.00 -5.84 9.96
C ARG A 19 -22.01 -6.34 8.93
N GLU A 20 -21.32 -7.44 9.19
CA GLU A 20 -20.39 -8.05 8.24
C GLU A 20 -21.10 -8.49 6.97
N TRP A 21 -22.27 -9.12 7.09
CA TRP A 21 -23.10 -9.47 5.92
C TRP A 21 -23.44 -8.28 5.04
N LEU A 22 -23.82 -7.15 5.65
CA LEU A 22 -24.12 -5.92 4.92
C LEU A 22 -22.86 -5.32 4.29
N HIS A 23 -21.70 -5.39 4.97
CA HIS A 23 -20.43 -4.96 4.38
C HIS A 23 -20.02 -5.81 3.17
N GLN A 24 -20.16 -7.13 3.25
CA GLN A 24 -19.92 -8.02 2.12
C GLN A 24 -20.86 -7.73 0.95
N LEU A 25 -22.15 -7.50 1.23
CA LEU A 25 -23.13 -7.13 0.23
C LEU A 25 -22.71 -5.86 -0.55
N VAL A 26 -22.37 -4.77 0.14
CA VAL A 26 -21.99 -3.52 -0.52
C VAL A 26 -20.61 -3.57 -1.19
N THR A 27 -19.77 -4.52 -0.80
CA THR A 27 -18.51 -4.77 -1.50
C THR A 27 -18.72 -5.45 -2.85
N ASP A 28 -19.70 -6.35 -2.95
CA ASP A 28 -19.90 -7.21 -4.12
C ASP A 28 -21.03 -6.77 -5.05
N TRP A 29 -21.96 -5.91 -4.62
CA TRP A 29 -23.17 -5.58 -5.38
C TRP A 29 -22.94 -4.77 -6.66
N GLN A 30 -21.72 -4.23 -6.88
CA GLN A 30 -21.35 -3.54 -8.13
C GLN A 30 -21.61 -4.43 -9.36
N VAL A 31 -21.37 -5.73 -9.25
CA VAL A 31 -21.65 -6.69 -10.31
C VAL A 31 -23.14 -6.69 -10.69
N ILE A 32 -24.04 -6.58 -9.70
CA ILE A 32 -25.50 -6.54 -9.95
C ILE A 32 -25.87 -5.23 -10.64
N ALA A 33 -25.34 -4.09 -10.18
CA ALA A 33 -25.60 -2.79 -10.79
C ALA A 33 -25.15 -2.76 -12.26
N ASP A 34 -23.95 -3.23 -12.54
CA ASP A 34 -23.34 -3.24 -13.87
C ASP A 34 -24.08 -4.18 -14.84
N LEU A 35 -24.42 -5.40 -14.40
CA LEU A 35 -25.17 -6.36 -15.22
C LEU A 35 -26.62 -5.94 -15.45
N SER A 36 -27.22 -5.25 -14.49
CA SER A 36 -28.63 -4.81 -14.55
C SER A 36 -28.80 -3.45 -15.23
N PHE A 37 -27.71 -2.74 -15.52
CA PHE A 37 -27.73 -1.35 -16.00
C PHE A 37 -28.61 -0.45 -15.12
N ALA A 38 -28.46 -0.56 -13.80
CA ALA A 38 -29.34 0.05 -12.84
C ALA A 38 -28.60 0.57 -11.62
N ASP A 39 -29.07 1.67 -11.06
CA ASP A 39 -28.62 2.16 -9.77
C ASP A 39 -29.16 1.26 -8.65
N LEU A 40 -28.33 1.00 -7.61
CA LEU A 40 -28.74 0.27 -6.43
C LEU A 40 -28.65 1.18 -5.19
N LEU A 41 -29.65 1.11 -4.32
CA LEU A 41 -29.66 1.75 -3.02
C LEU A 41 -29.84 0.70 -1.93
N LEU A 42 -29.04 0.76 -0.88
CA LEU A 42 -29.28 0.00 0.35
C LEU A 42 -30.08 0.89 1.31
N ILE A 43 -31.31 0.47 1.62
CA ILE A 43 -32.18 1.16 2.55
C ILE A 43 -32.29 0.37 3.84
N LEU A 44 -32.06 1.02 4.96
CA LEU A 44 -32.17 0.43 6.29
C LEU A 44 -33.31 1.09 7.09
N PRO A 45 -34.15 0.29 7.78
CA PRO A 45 -35.10 0.83 8.73
C PRO A 45 -34.35 1.31 9.99
N MET A 46 -34.66 2.49 10.50
CA MET A 46 -34.06 3.05 11.71
C MET A 46 -34.93 2.78 12.95
N PRO A 47 -34.38 2.82 14.19
CA PRO A 47 -35.15 2.54 15.40
C PRO A 47 -36.31 3.49 15.63
N ASP A 48 -36.27 4.69 15.05
CA ASP A 48 -37.31 5.71 15.12
C ASP A 48 -38.42 5.55 14.06
N GLY A 49 -38.39 4.45 13.29
CA GLY A 49 -39.37 4.13 12.26
C GLY A 49 -39.12 4.77 10.90
N ARG A 50 -38.04 5.56 10.75
CA ARG A 50 -37.65 6.12 9.44
C ARG A 50 -36.87 5.13 8.61
N TYR A 51 -36.83 5.34 7.32
CA TYR A 51 -35.98 4.64 6.38
C TYR A 51 -34.85 5.56 5.90
N VAL A 52 -33.62 5.06 5.92
CA VAL A 52 -32.43 5.82 5.54
C VAL A 52 -31.66 5.06 4.45
N VAL A 53 -31.16 5.81 3.45
CA VAL A 53 -30.25 5.26 2.44
C VAL A 53 -28.88 5.05 3.11
N ALA A 54 -28.51 3.81 3.32
CA ALA A 54 -27.27 3.44 3.98
C ALA A 54 -26.08 3.45 3.02
N ASP A 55 -26.29 3.02 1.77
CA ASP A 55 -25.26 3.06 0.73
C ASP A 55 -25.90 3.15 -0.66
N GLN A 56 -25.08 3.56 -1.65
CA GLN A 56 -25.47 3.76 -3.04
C GLN A 56 -24.42 3.16 -3.97
N CYS A 57 -24.87 2.35 -4.96
CA CYS A 57 -24.03 1.82 -6.00
C CYS A 57 -24.51 2.31 -7.37
N ARG A 58 -23.61 2.94 -8.11
CA ARG A 58 -23.86 3.41 -9.47
C ARG A 58 -23.30 2.42 -10.48
N PRO A 59 -24.05 2.10 -11.57
CA PRO A 59 -23.50 1.25 -12.62
C PRO A 59 -22.32 1.93 -13.32
N SER A 60 -21.28 1.14 -13.64
CA SER A 60 -20.15 1.61 -14.45
C SER A 60 -20.39 1.41 -15.97
N THR A 61 -21.45 0.69 -16.34
CA THR A 61 -21.77 0.28 -17.71
C THR A 61 -22.76 1.21 -18.43
N VAL A 62 -23.47 2.07 -17.68
CA VAL A 62 -24.41 3.07 -18.19
C VAL A 62 -24.36 4.35 -17.35
N MET A 63 -25.03 5.41 -17.83
CA MET A 63 -25.20 6.63 -17.05
C MET A 63 -26.09 6.37 -15.83
N THR A 64 -25.65 6.82 -14.67
CA THR A 64 -26.42 6.78 -13.42
C THR A 64 -27.69 7.63 -13.52
N LEU A 65 -28.75 7.19 -12.86
CA LEU A 65 -30.00 7.96 -12.70
C LEU A 65 -29.84 9.08 -11.67
N ARG A 66 -28.96 8.89 -10.70
CA ARG A 66 -28.72 9.82 -9.60
C ARG A 66 -27.32 10.41 -9.67
N SER A 67 -27.22 11.68 -10.12
CA SER A 67 -25.95 12.42 -10.12
C SER A 67 -25.49 12.79 -8.69
N GLU A 68 -26.46 13.00 -7.77
CA GLU A 68 -26.19 13.36 -6.38
C GLU A 68 -25.98 12.13 -5.50
N ASP A 69 -25.18 12.29 -4.46
CA ASP A 69 -25.04 11.31 -3.39
C ASP A 69 -26.25 11.40 -2.44
N VAL A 70 -26.91 10.26 -2.23
CA VAL A 70 -28.08 10.16 -1.36
C VAL A 70 -27.80 9.37 -0.07
N VAL A 71 -26.56 8.95 0.16
CA VAL A 71 -26.18 8.22 1.37
C VAL A 71 -26.39 9.08 2.60
N GLY A 72 -27.03 8.52 3.62
CA GLY A 72 -27.40 9.22 4.85
C GLY A 72 -28.70 10.03 4.77
N LYS A 73 -29.30 10.19 3.59
CA LYS A 73 -30.58 10.90 3.46
C LYS A 73 -31.76 9.99 3.87
N GLU A 74 -32.78 10.60 4.48
CA GLU A 74 -34.06 9.95 4.77
C GLU A 74 -34.80 9.68 3.47
N VAL A 75 -35.43 8.52 3.36
CA VAL A 75 -36.30 8.17 2.23
C VAL A 75 -37.63 8.89 2.39
N ASP A 76 -38.21 9.30 1.28
CA ASP A 76 -39.50 10.00 1.27
C ASP A 76 -40.59 9.13 1.94
N ARG A 77 -41.30 9.71 2.91
CA ARG A 77 -42.36 9.04 3.69
C ARG A 77 -43.53 8.53 2.86
N GLU A 78 -43.74 9.07 1.67
CA GLU A 78 -44.75 8.54 0.73
C GLU A 78 -44.45 7.09 0.35
N LEU A 79 -43.19 6.65 0.54
CA LEU A 79 -42.74 5.27 0.26
C LEU A 79 -42.88 4.31 1.46
N ASP A 80 -43.14 4.81 2.68
CA ASP A 80 -43.09 3.97 3.88
C ASP A 80 -44.00 2.72 3.74
N GLY A 81 -45.21 2.87 3.23
CA GLY A 81 -46.12 1.74 3.00
C GLY A 81 -45.58 0.69 2.01
N GLU A 82 -44.87 1.14 0.98
CA GLU A 82 -44.25 0.27 -0.01
C GLU A 82 -42.98 -0.41 0.56
N LEU A 83 -42.16 0.32 1.29
CA LEU A 83 -40.99 -0.19 1.98
C LEU A 83 -41.38 -1.22 3.06
N ASP A 84 -42.41 -0.93 3.85
CA ASP A 84 -42.94 -1.86 4.82
C ASP A 84 -43.47 -3.17 4.20
N ALA A 85 -44.14 -3.07 3.06
CA ALA A 85 -44.59 -4.25 2.33
C ALA A 85 -43.40 -5.06 1.78
N ALA A 86 -42.38 -4.37 1.25
CA ALA A 86 -41.15 -4.99 0.78
C ALA A 86 -40.33 -5.64 1.91
N MET A 87 -40.26 -5.02 3.08
CA MET A 87 -39.57 -5.59 4.27
C MET A 87 -40.20 -6.89 4.76
N ARG A 88 -41.53 -7.02 4.63
CA ARG A 88 -42.25 -8.26 4.98
C ARG A 88 -42.21 -9.32 3.91
N ALA A 89 -41.84 -8.97 2.67
CA ALA A 89 -41.78 -9.91 1.57
C ALA A 89 -40.69 -10.97 1.76
N THR A 90 -40.91 -12.17 1.28
CA THR A 90 -39.93 -13.28 1.28
C THR A 90 -39.22 -13.42 -0.06
N SER A 91 -39.60 -12.62 -1.05
CA SER A 91 -39.04 -12.60 -2.39
C SER A 91 -39.03 -11.16 -2.91
N ILE A 92 -38.57 -10.98 -4.14
CA ILE A 92 -38.53 -9.67 -4.78
C ILE A 92 -39.92 -9.04 -4.81
N PHE A 93 -40.00 -7.80 -4.31
CA PHE A 93 -41.19 -6.96 -4.38
C PHE A 93 -41.04 -5.94 -5.51
N ARG A 94 -42.02 -5.81 -6.38
CA ARG A 94 -42.01 -4.87 -7.49
C ARG A 94 -42.98 -3.73 -7.23
N SER A 95 -42.48 -2.49 -7.33
CA SER A 95 -43.38 -1.34 -7.32
C SER A 95 -44.35 -1.37 -8.50
N THR A 96 -45.59 -1.04 -8.21
CA THR A 96 -46.61 -0.79 -9.26
C THR A 96 -46.62 0.69 -9.65
N VAL A 97 -45.94 1.54 -8.91
CA VAL A 97 -45.89 2.99 -9.12
C VAL A 97 -44.60 3.35 -9.87
N MET A 98 -44.77 4.01 -11.00
CA MET A 98 -43.65 4.61 -11.72
C MET A 98 -43.34 5.98 -11.13
N ARG A 99 -42.03 6.30 -10.98
CA ARG A 99 -41.57 7.55 -10.42
C ARG A 99 -40.72 8.32 -11.41
N SER A 100 -40.61 9.62 -11.20
CA SER A 100 -39.71 10.47 -11.97
C SER A 100 -38.47 10.82 -11.12
N ILE A 101 -37.30 10.50 -11.64
CA ILE A 101 -36.01 10.97 -11.10
C ILE A 101 -35.41 11.89 -12.17
N GLY A 102 -35.43 13.20 -11.92
CA GLY A 102 -35.07 14.20 -12.93
C GLY A 102 -35.99 14.10 -14.16
N LYS A 103 -35.40 13.74 -15.32
CA LYS A 103 -36.14 13.57 -16.59
C LYS A 103 -36.47 12.09 -16.91
N SER A 104 -36.06 11.17 -16.04
CA SER A 104 -36.22 9.73 -16.31
C SER A 104 -37.39 9.14 -15.55
N THR A 105 -38.18 8.27 -16.22
CA THR A 105 -39.20 7.44 -15.59
C THR A 105 -38.53 6.18 -15.05
N VAL A 106 -38.69 5.92 -13.77
CA VAL A 106 -37.97 4.86 -13.03
C VAL A 106 -38.96 3.85 -12.47
N CYS A 107 -38.63 2.57 -12.59
CA CYS A 107 -39.28 1.47 -11.93
C CYS A 107 -38.43 0.93 -10.81
N ASN A 108 -38.97 0.88 -9.58
CA ASN A 108 -38.28 0.35 -8.41
C ASN A 108 -38.60 -1.13 -8.22
N VAL A 109 -37.57 -1.89 -7.94
CA VAL A 109 -37.64 -3.30 -7.56
C VAL A 109 -36.88 -3.47 -6.26
N TYR A 110 -37.53 -4.06 -5.26
CA TYR A 110 -37.02 -4.19 -3.91
C TYR A 110 -36.64 -5.65 -3.63
N ALA A 111 -35.43 -5.88 -3.14
CA ALA A 111 -34.98 -7.17 -2.65
C ALA A 111 -34.74 -7.08 -1.13
N PRO A 112 -35.51 -7.76 -0.28
CA PRO A 112 -35.22 -7.80 1.15
C PRO A 112 -33.87 -8.51 1.39
N VAL A 113 -32.98 -7.84 2.10
CA VAL A 113 -31.69 -8.41 2.50
C VAL A 113 -31.90 -9.32 3.69
N ARG A 114 -31.73 -10.62 3.48
CA ARG A 114 -31.96 -11.62 4.52
C ARG A 114 -30.66 -12.30 4.93
N TYR A 115 -30.51 -12.43 6.24
CA TYR A 115 -29.42 -13.16 6.87
C TYR A 115 -29.96 -13.95 8.06
N GLU A 116 -29.70 -15.25 8.15
CA GLU A 116 -30.18 -16.14 9.21
C GLU A 116 -31.67 -16.00 9.55
N GLY A 117 -32.51 -15.83 8.52
CA GLY A 117 -33.96 -15.69 8.68
C GLY A 117 -34.45 -14.29 9.05
N LYS A 118 -33.56 -13.35 9.37
CA LYS A 118 -33.85 -11.94 9.68
C LYS A 118 -33.75 -11.09 8.44
N THR A 119 -34.68 -10.15 8.23
CA THR A 119 -34.57 -9.12 7.21
C THR A 119 -33.86 -7.90 7.77
N LEU A 120 -32.69 -7.57 7.23
CA LEU A 120 -31.82 -6.48 7.72
C LEU A 120 -32.20 -5.14 7.07
N GLY A 121 -32.59 -5.15 5.80
CA GLY A 121 -32.90 -3.97 5.02
C GLY A 121 -33.39 -4.33 3.62
N LEU A 122 -33.36 -3.37 2.71
CA LEU A 122 -33.78 -3.52 1.32
C LEU A 122 -32.66 -3.08 0.37
N VAL A 123 -32.36 -3.87 -0.63
CA VAL A 123 -31.69 -3.37 -1.83
C VAL A 123 -32.76 -2.94 -2.82
N VAL A 124 -32.71 -1.68 -3.24
CA VAL A 124 -33.61 -1.11 -4.23
C VAL A 124 -32.86 -1.00 -5.54
N ARG A 125 -33.38 -1.61 -6.58
CA ARG A 125 -32.88 -1.48 -7.94
C ARG A 125 -33.76 -0.49 -8.70
N GLU A 126 -33.15 0.63 -9.08
CA GLU A 126 -33.78 1.71 -9.84
C GLU A 126 -33.43 1.55 -11.33
N THR A 127 -34.38 1.28 -12.17
CA THR A 127 -34.17 1.04 -13.61
C THR A 127 -34.86 2.12 -14.42
N ASN A 128 -34.14 2.74 -15.35
CA ASN A 128 -34.75 3.66 -16.33
C ASN A 128 -35.58 2.88 -17.33
N MET A 129 -36.85 3.25 -17.47
CA MET A 129 -37.76 2.58 -18.42
C MET A 129 -37.36 2.81 -19.88
N ALA A 130 -36.73 3.94 -20.20
CA ALA A 130 -36.25 4.24 -21.55
C ALA A 130 -35.08 3.31 -21.99
N THR A 131 -34.29 2.79 -21.05
CA THR A 131 -33.16 1.87 -21.34
C THR A 131 -33.67 0.44 -21.62
N ARG A 132 -34.92 0.14 -21.36
CA ARG A 132 -35.50 -1.20 -21.47
C ARG A 132 -35.75 -1.66 -22.90
N GLU A 133 -35.71 -0.77 -23.88
CA GLU A 133 -35.94 -1.06 -25.31
C GLU A 133 -34.72 -1.52 -26.09
N SER A 134 -33.57 -1.69 -25.38
CA SER A 134 -32.34 -2.18 -25.99
C SER A 134 -32.47 -3.67 -26.36
N ASN A 135 -32.34 -4.00 -27.63
CA ASN A 135 -32.59 -5.33 -28.21
C ASN A 135 -31.29 -6.13 -28.47
N GLY A 136 -30.13 -5.71 -27.91
CA GLY A 136 -28.89 -6.40 -28.12
C GLY A 136 -28.78 -7.70 -27.31
N ARG A 137 -28.14 -8.73 -27.90
CA ARG A 137 -27.88 -10.00 -27.18
C ARG A 137 -27.06 -9.81 -25.94
N TYR A 138 -26.05 -8.90 -25.98
CA TYR A 138 -25.21 -8.52 -24.84
C TYR A 138 -26.06 -8.04 -23.66
N GLU A 139 -26.95 -7.09 -23.91
CA GLU A 139 -27.80 -6.50 -22.89
C GLU A 139 -28.83 -7.49 -22.32
N SER A 140 -29.47 -8.29 -23.19
CA SER A 140 -30.40 -9.32 -22.74
C SER A 140 -29.77 -10.36 -21.84
N GLU A 141 -28.59 -10.86 -22.19
CA GLU A 141 -27.85 -11.84 -21.38
C GLU A 141 -27.32 -11.21 -20.09
N SER A 142 -26.82 -9.96 -20.13
CA SER A 142 -26.39 -9.19 -18.97
C SER A 142 -27.53 -8.98 -17.98
N ILE A 143 -28.66 -8.44 -18.43
CA ILE A 143 -29.86 -8.19 -17.59
C ILE A 143 -30.37 -9.49 -16.96
N ASN A 144 -30.43 -10.60 -17.72
CA ASN A 144 -30.83 -11.88 -17.18
C ASN A 144 -29.89 -12.40 -16.09
N ALA A 145 -28.59 -12.27 -16.28
CA ALA A 145 -27.59 -12.65 -15.27
C ALA A 145 -27.69 -11.76 -14.02
N GLY A 146 -27.77 -10.44 -14.18
CA GLY A 146 -27.96 -9.50 -13.09
C GLY A 146 -29.27 -9.73 -12.31
N LYS A 147 -30.36 -10.10 -13.02
CA LYS A 147 -31.62 -10.47 -12.39
C LYS A 147 -31.48 -11.71 -11.51
N GLN A 148 -30.78 -12.75 -11.97
CA GLN A 148 -30.56 -13.97 -11.18
C GLN A 148 -29.75 -13.67 -9.90
N LEU A 149 -28.67 -12.90 -9.99
CA LEU A 149 -27.90 -12.46 -8.81
C LEU A 149 -28.77 -11.66 -7.84
N TYR A 150 -29.58 -10.73 -8.36
CA TYR A 150 -30.48 -9.93 -7.55
C TYR A 150 -31.52 -10.76 -6.82
N GLU A 151 -32.05 -11.81 -7.47
CA GLU A 151 -33.00 -12.77 -6.88
C GLU A 151 -32.37 -13.67 -5.80
N MET A 152 -31.05 -13.76 -5.72
CA MET A 152 -30.34 -14.49 -4.66
C MET A 152 -30.30 -13.71 -3.33
N ILE A 153 -30.43 -12.37 -3.34
CA ILE A 153 -30.40 -11.52 -2.13
C ILE A 153 -31.49 -11.92 -1.13
N PRO A 154 -32.80 -12.00 -1.52
CA PRO A 154 -33.86 -12.40 -0.59
C PRO A 154 -33.72 -13.82 -0.04
N ARG A 155 -32.99 -14.68 -0.74
CA ARG A 155 -32.73 -16.07 -0.33
C ARG A 155 -31.53 -16.21 0.61
N GLY A 156 -30.77 -15.10 0.88
CA GLY A 156 -29.53 -15.15 1.65
C GLY A 156 -28.41 -15.91 0.94
N GLN A 157 -28.45 -15.98 -0.40
CA GLN A 157 -27.45 -16.65 -1.24
C GLN A 157 -26.47 -15.67 -1.88
N PHE A 158 -26.69 -14.38 -1.72
CA PHE A 158 -25.82 -13.28 -2.09
C PHE A 158 -25.82 -12.21 -0.99
N PRO A 159 -24.66 -11.71 -0.53
CA PRO A 159 -23.31 -12.07 -0.94
C PRO A 159 -22.95 -13.53 -0.63
N TYR A 160 -21.85 -14.01 -1.19
CA TYR A 160 -21.40 -15.39 -0.94
C TYR A 160 -20.79 -15.52 0.44
N HIS A 161 -21.04 -16.65 1.13
CA HIS A 161 -20.36 -16.99 2.36
C HIS A 161 -18.88 -17.35 2.06
N ASP A 162 -17.94 -16.80 2.83
CA ASP A 162 -16.50 -17.06 2.72
C ASP A 162 -15.95 -16.97 1.29
N PRO A 163 -16.07 -15.81 0.61
CA PRO A 163 -15.44 -15.65 -0.68
C PRO A 163 -13.92 -15.65 -0.50
N VAL A 164 -13.24 -16.67 -1.01
CA VAL A 164 -11.76 -16.68 -1.12
C VAL A 164 -11.39 -15.73 -2.25
N MET A 165 -11.18 -14.46 -1.92
CA MET A 165 -10.93 -13.41 -2.91
C MET A 165 -9.58 -12.74 -2.70
N ASN A 166 -8.82 -12.70 -3.77
CA ASN A 166 -7.61 -11.89 -3.85
C ASN A 166 -7.98 -10.50 -4.42
N GLN A 167 -8.07 -9.48 -3.57
CA GLN A 167 -8.60 -8.15 -3.95
C GLN A 167 -7.75 -7.39 -4.98
N ARG A 168 -6.53 -7.86 -5.30
CA ARG A 168 -5.56 -7.06 -6.07
C ARG A 168 -5.93 -6.84 -7.54
N HIS A 169 -6.67 -7.75 -8.18
CA HIS A 169 -6.97 -7.66 -9.62
C HIS A 169 -8.43 -8.03 -9.97
N ASN A 170 -9.38 -7.59 -9.16
CA ASN A 170 -10.79 -7.95 -9.34
C ASN A 170 -11.32 -7.60 -10.74
N ALA A 171 -11.72 -8.63 -11.50
CA ALA A 171 -12.38 -8.47 -12.77
C ALA A 171 -13.77 -7.86 -12.58
N ARG A 172 -14.14 -6.90 -13.45
CA ARG A 172 -15.43 -6.21 -13.47
C ARG A 172 -16.24 -6.66 -14.68
N VAL A 173 -17.54 -6.41 -14.66
CA VAL A 173 -18.44 -6.71 -15.80
C VAL A 173 -17.98 -6.04 -17.09
N ALA A 174 -17.52 -4.79 -17.01
CA ALA A 174 -17.02 -4.03 -18.15
C ALA A 174 -15.74 -4.62 -18.76
N ASP A 175 -14.91 -5.29 -17.97
CA ASP A 175 -13.68 -5.94 -18.44
C ASP A 175 -14.00 -7.17 -19.31
N GLY A 176 -15.06 -7.89 -18.99
CA GLY A 176 -15.60 -9.03 -19.74
C GLY A 176 -16.30 -10.03 -18.83
N PHE A 177 -17.32 -10.71 -19.35
CA PHE A 177 -18.02 -11.75 -18.62
C PHE A 177 -18.42 -12.92 -19.52
N ILE A 178 -18.53 -14.10 -18.92
CA ILE A 178 -18.95 -15.35 -19.52
C ILE A 178 -20.10 -15.90 -18.68
N ILE A 179 -21.17 -16.39 -19.33
CA ILE A 179 -22.27 -17.07 -18.66
C ILE A 179 -22.16 -18.57 -18.94
N LEU A 180 -22.11 -19.34 -17.87
CA LEU A 180 -22.04 -20.80 -17.91
C LEU A 180 -23.39 -21.43 -17.57
N THR A 181 -23.65 -22.57 -18.19
CA THR A 181 -24.72 -23.50 -17.75
C THR A 181 -24.34 -24.20 -16.44
N VAL A 182 -25.24 -24.96 -15.85
CA VAL A 182 -24.98 -25.80 -14.67
C VAL A 182 -23.82 -26.77 -14.89
N ASP A 183 -23.63 -27.24 -16.12
CA ASP A 183 -22.56 -28.19 -16.48
C ASP A 183 -21.22 -27.52 -16.79
N GLY A 184 -21.18 -26.16 -16.81
CA GLY A 184 -19.95 -25.40 -17.13
C GLY A 184 -19.74 -25.14 -18.62
N ILE A 185 -20.81 -25.33 -19.45
CA ILE A 185 -20.77 -25.00 -20.86
C ILE A 185 -21.00 -23.50 -21.05
N VAL A 186 -20.21 -22.88 -21.92
CA VAL A 186 -20.35 -21.46 -22.24
C VAL A 186 -21.63 -21.20 -23.03
N ARG A 187 -22.63 -20.61 -22.37
CA ARG A 187 -23.87 -20.15 -23.00
C ARG A 187 -23.68 -18.85 -23.77
N TYR A 188 -22.92 -17.93 -23.14
CA TYR A 188 -22.60 -16.63 -23.69
C TYR A 188 -21.23 -16.16 -23.22
N ALA A 189 -20.51 -15.46 -24.08
CA ALA A 189 -19.28 -14.74 -23.73
C ALA A 189 -19.33 -13.34 -24.33
N SER A 190 -19.06 -12.32 -23.53
CA SER A 190 -18.99 -10.93 -23.99
C SER A 190 -17.80 -10.74 -24.94
N PRO A 191 -17.83 -9.74 -25.83
CA PRO A 191 -16.71 -9.47 -26.75
C PRO A 191 -15.37 -9.29 -26.04
N ASN A 192 -15.37 -8.63 -24.88
CA ASN A 192 -14.16 -8.42 -24.08
C ASN A 192 -13.64 -9.74 -23.50
N ALA A 193 -14.51 -10.61 -22.98
CA ALA A 193 -14.11 -11.93 -22.51
C ALA A 193 -13.51 -12.79 -23.64
N VAL A 194 -14.13 -12.79 -24.82
CA VAL A 194 -13.57 -13.46 -26.02
C VAL A 194 -12.19 -12.89 -26.37
N SER A 195 -12.01 -11.57 -26.25
CA SER A 195 -10.72 -10.92 -26.50
C SER A 195 -9.66 -11.37 -25.49
N CYS A 196 -10.00 -11.48 -24.19
CA CYS A 196 -9.10 -12.01 -23.16
C CYS A 196 -8.62 -13.43 -23.51
N PHE A 197 -9.52 -14.34 -23.84
CA PHE A 197 -9.16 -15.71 -24.19
C PHE A 197 -8.38 -15.83 -25.51
N ARG A 198 -8.64 -14.95 -26.49
CA ARG A 198 -7.82 -14.88 -27.73
C ARG A 198 -6.40 -14.48 -27.45
N ARG A 199 -6.15 -13.54 -26.52
CA ARG A 199 -4.80 -13.15 -26.10
C ARG A 199 -4.06 -14.28 -25.41
N LEU A 200 -4.77 -15.11 -24.63
CA LEU A 200 -4.23 -16.34 -24.07
C LEU A 200 -3.90 -17.41 -25.12
N GLY A 201 -4.34 -17.24 -26.38
CA GLY A 201 -4.06 -18.16 -27.47
C GLY A 201 -5.24 -19.03 -27.90
N SER A 202 -6.45 -18.82 -27.37
CA SER A 202 -7.64 -19.54 -27.84
C SER A 202 -8.02 -19.12 -29.25
N LEU A 203 -8.03 -20.07 -30.17
CA LEU A 203 -8.39 -19.86 -31.58
C LEU A 203 -9.82 -20.34 -31.88
N THR A 204 -10.46 -21.02 -30.92
CA THR A 204 -11.77 -21.64 -31.12
C THR A 204 -12.92 -20.73 -30.61
N THR A 205 -14.13 -20.98 -31.13
CA THR A 205 -15.33 -20.35 -30.59
C THR A 205 -15.64 -20.95 -29.23
N MET A 206 -15.64 -20.12 -28.19
CA MET A 206 -15.87 -20.58 -26.79
C MET A 206 -17.32 -21.06 -26.57
N GLN A 207 -18.29 -20.43 -27.27
CA GLN A 207 -19.70 -20.73 -27.08
C GLN A 207 -20.06 -22.18 -27.45
N GLY A 208 -20.78 -22.86 -26.55
CA GLY A 208 -21.14 -24.28 -26.69
C GLY A 208 -20.06 -25.27 -26.21
N GLN A 209 -18.86 -24.78 -25.80
CA GLN A 209 -17.79 -25.63 -25.25
C GLN A 209 -17.77 -25.56 -23.73
N TYR A 210 -17.17 -26.55 -23.08
CA TYR A 210 -16.86 -26.48 -21.67
C TYR A 210 -15.76 -25.44 -21.45
N LEU A 211 -15.96 -24.48 -20.55
CA LEU A 211 -14.94 -23.47 -20.27
C LEU A 211 -13.65 -24.12 -19.70
N SER A 212 -13.79 -25.22 -18.96
CA SER A 212 -12.67 -26.00 -18.47
C SER A 212 -11.82 -26.61 -19.59
N GLU A 213 -12.43 -27.09 -20.67
CA GLU A 213 -11.70 -27.60 -21.84
C GLU A 213 -10.96 -26.48 -22.56
N VAL A 214 -11.62 -25.34 -22.76
CA VAL A 214 -11.00 -24.15 -23.36
C VAL A 214 -9.80 -23.71 -22.54
N GLY A 215 -9.92 -23.66 -21.20
CA GLY A 215 -8.83 -23.30 -20.29
C GLY A 215 -7.68 -24.32 -20.31
N THR A 216 -8.02 -25.61 -20.29
CA THR A 216 -6.99 -26.68 -20.29
C THR A 216 -6.19 -26.71 -21.60
N GLN A 217 -6.81 -26.42 -22.74
CA GLN A 217 -6.12 -26.35 -24.04
C GLN A 217 -5.08 -25.23 -24.12
N LEU A 218 -5.19 -24.21 -23.27
CA LEU A 218 -4.26 -23.08 -23.20
C LEU A 218 -3.04 -23.36 -22.31
N LEU A 219 -3.13 -24.36 -21.42
CA LEU A 219 -2.06 -24.75 -20.52
C LEU A 219 -1.12 -25.75 -21.20
N HIS A 220 0.18 -25.54 -21.04
CA HIS A 220 1.19 -26.52 -21.48
C HIS A 220 1.41 -27.60 -20.41
N THR A 221 1.90 -28.75 -20.79
CA THR A 221 2.01 -29.96 -19.96
C THR A 221 2.84 -29.77 -18.67
N ASN A 222 3.65 -28.72 -18.61
CA ASN A 222 4.51 -28.41 -17.45
C ASN A 222 4.10 -27.13 -16.69
N ASP A 223 2.96 -26.51 -17.04
CA ASP A 223 2.54 -25.29 -16.36
C ASP A 223 1.93 -25.61 -14.99
N THR A 224 2.40 -24.93 -13.96
CA THR A 224 1.74 -24.92 -12.64
C THR A 224 0.61 -23.91 -12.65
N PHE A 225 -0.58 -24.36 -12.30
CA PHE A 225 -1.76 -23.50 -12.22
C PHE A 225 -2.33 -23.50 -10.79
N PRO A 226 -3.00 -22.40 -10.37
CA PRO A 226 -3.62 -22.31 -9.05
C PRO A 226 -4.69 -23.40 -8.85
N GLU A 227 -4.81 -23.93 -7.65
CA GLU A 227 -5.83 -24.93 -7.29
C GLU A 227 -7.25 -24.41 -7.47
N SER A 228 -7.46 -23.09 -7.42
CA SER A 228 -8.74 -22.43 -7.65
C SER A 228 -9.18 -22.39 -9.12
N LEU A 229 -8.25 -22.55 -10.07
CA LEU A 229 -8.54 -22.44 -11.50
C LEU A 229 -9.64 -23.40 -12.00
N PRO A 230 -9.61 -24.72 -11.69
CA PRO A 230 -10.69 -25.64 -12.08
C PRO A 230 -12.05 -25.25 -11.49
N LEU A 231 -12.09 -24.67 -10.30
CA LEU A 231 -13.33 -24.21 -9.67
C LEU A 231 -13.92 -23.00 -10.42
N VAL A 232 -13.05 -22.04 -10.78
CA VAL A 232 -13.46 -20.87 -11.60
C VAL A 232 -13.96 -21.33 -12.97
N LEU A 233 -13.20 -22.18 -13.67
CA LEU A 233 -13.56 -22.63 -15.02
C LEU A 233 -14.85 -23.49 -15.05
N SER A 234 -15.15 -24.22 -13.98
CA SER A 234 -16.40 -24.97 -13.85
C SER A 234 -17.56 -24.16 -13.30
N GLY A 235 -17.31 -22.96 -12.75
CA GLY A 235 -18.32 -22.11 -12.14
C GLY A 235 -18.98 -22.71 -10.89
N LYS A 236 -18.29 -23.58 -10.15
CA LYS A 236 -18.87 -24.32 -9.01
C LYS A 236 -18.77 -23.57 -7.69
N ALA A 237 -17.83 -22.67 -7.55
CA ALA A 237 -17.55 -21.92 -6.32
C ALA A 237 -17.33 -20.42 -6.62
N ALA A 238 -17.61 -19.59 -5.63
CA ALA A 238 -17.31 -18.15 -5.68
C ALA A 238 -15.85 -17.94 -5.30
N VAL A 239 -14.96 -18.02 -6.29
CA VAL A 239 -13.50 -17.89 -6.12
C VAL A 239 -12.90 -17.10 -7.28
N ASP A 240 -11.72 -16.57 -7.07
CA ASP A 240 -10.89 -15.95 -8.10
C ASP A 240 -9.68 -16.81 -8.43
N SER A 241 -9.19 -16.68 -9.65
CA SER A 241 -7.98 -17.32 -10.14
C SER A 241 -7.40 -16.54 -11.29
N GLU A 242 -6.12 -16.78 -11.57
CA GLU A 242 -5.44 -16.25 -12.74
C GLU A 242 -5.06 -17.38 -13.69
N LEU A 243 -5.21 -17.15 -14.98
CA LEU A 243 -4.75 -18.02 -16.05
C LEU A 243 -3.67 -17.30 -16.83
N GLU A 244 -2.47 -17.86 -16.83
CA GLU A 244 -1.34 -17.38 -17.60
C GLU A 244 -1.06 -18.33 -18.77
N ALA A 245 -1.05 -17.79 -19.98
CA ALA A 245 -0.69 -18.51 -21.18
C ALA A 245 -0.21 -17.55 -22.26
N ASN A 246 0.68 -17.98 -23.13
CA ASN A 246 1.14 -17.22 -24.30
C ASN A 246 1.61 -15.78 -23.97
N ARG A 247 2.33 -15.60 -22.83
CA ARG A 247 2.80 -14.31 -22.30
C ARG A 247 1.67 -13.31 -21.95
N SER A 248 0.47 -13.80 -21.77
CA SER A 248 -0.69 -13.03 -21.34
C SER A 248 -1.23 -13.60 -20.04
N ALA A 249 -1.80 -12.75 -19.20
CA ALA A 249 -2.42 -13.13 -17.94
C ALA A 249 -3.84 -12.58 -17.88
N VAL A 250 -4.79 -13.43 -17.50
CA VAL A 250 -6.21 -13.06 -17.32
C VAL A 250 -6.64 -13.43 -15.91
N SER A 251 -7.06 -12.44 -15.16
CA SER A 251 -7.73 -12.64 -13.88
C SER A 251 -9.19 -13.00 -14.12
N MET A 252 -9.67 -14.02 -13.44
CA MET A 252 -11.03 -14.51 -13.55
C MET A 252 -11.66 -14.63 -12.16
N ARG A 253 -12.95 -14.31 -12.07
CA ARG A 253 -13.76 -14.47 -10.87
C ARG A 253 -15.05 -15.19 -11.22
N SER A 254 -15.32 -16.29 -10.54
CA SER A 254 -16.54 -17.07 -10.71
C SER A 254 -17.60 -16.68 -9.68
N LEU A 255 -18.83 -16.51 -10.15
CA LEU A 255 -20.02 -16.17 -9.38
C LEU A 255 -21.11 -17.20 -9.68
N PRO A 256 -21.24 -18.28 -8.89
CA PRO A 256 -22.28 -19.29 -9.07
C PRO A 256 -23.68 -18.69 -8.94
N LEU A 257 -24.58 -19.10 -9.82
CA LEU A 257 -25.98 -18.67 -9.82
C LEU A 257 -26.86 -19.76 -9.21
N TYR A 258 -27.76 -19.34 -8.32
CA TYR A 258 -28.68 -20.25 -7.62
C TYR A 258 -30.11 -19.79 -7.77
N ASP A 259 -31.02 -20.75 -7.88
CA ASP A 259 -32.47 -20.58 -7.73
C ASP A 259 -33.02 -21.38 -6.52
N ALA A 260 -34.33 -21.56 -6.43
CA ALA A 260 -34.96 -22.34 -5.36
C ALA A 260 -34.61 -23.84 -5.43
N ASN A 261 -34.19 -24.35 -6.59
CA ASN A 261 -33.93 -25.76 -6.84
C ASN A 261 -32.42 -26.10 -6.79
N GLY A 262 -31.58 -25.09 -6.64
CA GLY A 262 -30.12 -25.26 -6.58
C GLY A 262 -29.37 -24.41 -7.58
N ARG A 263 -28.17 -24.84 -7.95
CA ARG A 263 -27.26 -24.12 -8.86
C ARG A 263 -27.82 -24.19 -10.30
N THR A 264 -27.96 -23.04 -10.97
CA THR A 264 -28.46 -22.92 -12.34
C THR A 264 -27.39 -22.63 -13.37
N GLY A 265 -26.19 -22.20 -12.90
CA GLY A 265 -25.06 -21.86 -13.75
C GLY A 265 -24.06 -21.05 -13.01
N ALA A 266 -23.31 -20.22 -13.73
CA ALA A 266 -22.38 -19.25 -13.14
C ALA A 266 -22.12 -18.08 -14.09
N ILE A 267 -21.65 -16.97 -13.54
CA ILE A 267 -21.02 -15.88 -14.27
C ILE A 267 -19.53 -15.96 -13.99
N VAL A 268 -18.68 -15.90 -15.02
CA VAL A 268 -17.23 -15.77 -14.86
C VAL A 268 -16.84 -14.39 -15.41
N LEU A 269 -16.37 -13.51 -14.53
CA LEU A 269 -15.80 -12.22 -14.91
C LEU A 269 -14.35 -12.44 -15.33
N CYS A 270 -13.90 -11.72 -16.37
CA CYS A 270 -12.56 -11.87 -16.94
C CYS A 270 -11.93 -10.49 -17.15
N ARG A 271 -10.68 -10.32 -16.73
CA ARG A 271 -9.90 -9.11 -16.93
C ARG A 271 -8.49 -9.44 -17.41
N ASP A 272 -8.06 -8.78 -18.48
CA ASP A 272 -6.67 -8.83 -18.91
C ASP A 272 -5.80 -8.06 -17.90
N VAL A 273 -4.90 -8.75 -17.24
CA VAL A 273 -3.97 -8.21 -16.24
C VAL A 273 -2.51 -8.29 -16.70
N THR A 274 -2.28 -8.56 -17.98
CA THR A 274 -0.95 -8.78 -18.56
C THR A 274 0.02 -7.63 -18.24
N GLU A 275 -0.39 -6.40 -18.49
CA GLU A 275 0.45 -5.23 -18.23
C GLU A 275 0.65 -4.95 -16.74
N LEU A 276 -0.38 -5.20 -15.92
CA LEU A 276 -0.27 -5.08 -14.46
C LEU A 276 0.73 -6.09 -13.92
N ARG A 277 0.59 -7.36 -14.32
CA ARG A 277 1.48 -8.44 -13.91
C ARG A 277 2.92 -8.19 -14.34
N ARG A 278 3.11 -7.71 -15.58
CA ARG A 278 4.43 -7.35 -16.09
C ARG A 278 5.09 -6.26 -15.24
N ARG A 279 4.34 -5.23 -14.88
CA ARG A 279 4.83 -4.14 -14.01
C ARG A 279 5.18 -4.65 -12.62
N ASP A 280 4.35 -5.52 -12.03
CA ASP A 280 4.62 -6.11 -10.71
C ASP A 280 5.91 -6.93 -10.73
N VAL A 281 6.12 -7.77 -11.76
CA VAL A 281 7.36 -8.54 -11.95
C VAL A 281 8.56 -7.61 -12.17
N GLU A 282 8.39 -6.54 -12.94
CA GLU A 282 9.46 -5.56 -13.16
C GLU A 282 9.84 -4.85 -11.86
N LEU A 283 8.86 -4.44 -11.05
CA LEU A 283 9.11 -3.83 -9.74
C LEU A 283 9.83 -4.82 -8.80
N GLN A 284 9.35 -6.04 -8.69
CA GLN A 284 9.99 -7.08 -7.88
C GLN A 284 11.43 -7.36 -8.32
N THR A 285 11.68 -7.36 -9.64
CA THR A 285 13.03 -7.56 -10.19
C THR A 285 13.95 -6.38 -9.87
N LYS A 286 13.43 -5.15 -9.94
CA LYS A 286 14.17 -3.95 -9.54
C LYS A 286 14.54 -3.99 -8.06
N ASP A 287 13.59 -4.34 -7.19
CA ASP A 287 13.82 -4.43 -5.75
C ASP A 287 14.88 -5.51 -5.41
N ALA A 288 14.79 -6.68 -6.06
CA ALA A 288 15.79 -7.74 -5.91
C ALA A 288 17.18 -7.28 -6.37
N THR A 289 17.25 -6.54 -7.49
CA THR A 289 18.51 -6.01 -8.03
C THR A 289 19.12 -4.96 -7.09
N ILE A 290 18.29 -4.05 -6.56
CA ILE A 290 18.72 -3.04 -5.58
C ILE A 290 19.27 -3.74 -4.32
N SER A 291 18.58 -4.72 -3.81
CA SER A 291 19.02 -5.51 -2.66
C SER A 291 20.37 -6.21 -2.91
N GLU A 292 20.55 -6.80 -4.10
CA GLU A 292 21.83 -7.42 -4.48
C GLU A 292 22.96 -6.37 -4.56
N ILE A 293 22.71 -5.20 -5.11
CA ILE A 293 23.68 -4.10 -5.16
C ILE A 293 24.10 -3.71 -3.75
N HIS A 294 23.16 -3.54 -2.83
CA HIS A 294 23.44 -3.23 -1.43
C HIS A 294 24.31 -4.30 -0.76
N HIS A 295 24.01 -5.57 -0.96
CA HIS A 295 24.81 -6.68 -0.44
C HIS A 295 26.23 -6.67 -1.02
N ARG A 296 26.39 -6.40 -2.32
CA ARG A 296 27.71 -6.32 -2.97
C ARG A 296 28.52 -5.12 -2.46
N VAL A 297 27.90 -3.95 -2.31
CA VAL A 297 28.58 -2.76 -1.75
C VAL A 297 29.04 -3.05 -0.32
N LYS A 298 28.23 -3.65 0.55
CA LYS A 298 28.61 -4.06 1.89
C LYS A 298 29.82 -4.99 1.88
N ASN A 299 29.80 -6.03 1.04
CA ASN A 299 30.89 -6.99 0.93
C ASN A 299 32.22 -6.34 0.45
N ASN A 300 32.12 -5.40 -0.48
CA ASN A 300 33.27 -4.64 -0.97
C ASN A 300 33.85 -3.74 0.13
N LEU A 301 33.01 -3.02 0.87
CA LEU A 301 33.44 -2.18 1.99
C LEU A 301 34.09 -3.01 3.13
N GLN A 302 33.55 -4.18 3.44
CA GLN A 302 34.15 -5.11 4.40
C GLN A 302 35.54 -5.60 3.93
N SER A 303 35.68 -5.89 2.64
CA SER A 303 36.95 -6.32 2.05
C SER A 303 37.99 -5.20 2.10
N ILE A 304 37.61 -3.95 1.80
CA ILE A 304 38.45 -2.77 1.90
C ILE A 304 38.88 -2.56 3.36
N SER A 305 37.96 -2.64 4.32
CA SER A 305 38.25 -2.54 5.74
C SER A 305 39.25 -3.60 6.21
N ALA A 306 39.13 -4.84 5.75
CA ALA A 306 40.07 -5.93 6.04
C ALA A 306 41.45 -5.67 5.46
N LEU A 307 41.55 -5.13 4.23
CA LEU A 307 42.81 -4.76 3.60
C LEU A 307 43.51 -3.62 4.35
N LEU A 308 42.79 -2.58 4.74
CA LEU A 308 43.33 -1.47 5.54
C LEU A 308 43.89 -1.98 6.88
N ARG A 309 43.17 -2.90 7.56
CA ARG A 309 43.64 -3.55 8.81
C ARG A 309 44.91 -4.36 8.60
N LEU A 310 45.02 -5.08 7.48
CA LEU A 310 46.24 -5.84 7.14
C LEU A 310 47.43 -4.91 6.88
N GLN A 311 47.21 -3.80 6.19
CA GLN A 311 48.27 -2.80 5.96
C GLN A 311 48.71 -2.13 7.25
N ALA A 312 47.78 -1.76 8.15
CA ALA A 312 48.10 -1.19 9.46
C ALA A 312 48.94 -2.14 10.33
N ARG A 313 48.76 -3.47 10.21
CA ARG A 313 49.56 -4.48 10.90
C ARG A 313 50.99 -4.61 10.33
N LYS A 314 51.17 -4.37 9.03
CA LYS A 314 52.44 -4.53 8.35
C LYS A 314 53.36 -3.32 8.48
N THR A 315 52.84 -2.13 8.68
CA THR A 315 53.66 -0.92 8.84
C THR A 315 54.25 -0.80 10.23
N GLN A 316 55.46 -0.23 10.34
CA GLN A 316 56.13 0.05 11.62
C GLN A 316 55.90 1.51 12.06
N SER A 317 55.53 2.41 11.13
CA SER A 317 55.26 3.81 11.47
C SER A 317 53.96 3.95 12.25
N GLN A 318 54.01 4.57 13.41
CA GLN A 318 52.82 4.84 14.24
C GLN A 318 51.86 5.84 13.56
N GLU A 319 52.40 6.81 12.85
CA GLU A 319 51.66 7.81 12.11
C GLU A 319 50.81 7.15 11.00
N VAL A 320 51.43 6.29 10.18
CA VAL A 320 50.73 5.53 9.11
C VAL A 320 49.71 4.56 9.70
N LYS A 321 49.97 3.96 10.88
CA LYS A 321 48.97 3.13 11.57
C LYS A 321 47.74 3.95 11.96
N LYS A 322 47.92 5.16 12.47
CA LYS A 322 46.82 6.05 12.87
C LYS A 322 45.98 6.42 11.66
N GLU A 323 46.60 6.84 10.56
CA GLU A 323 45.90 7.19 9.31
C GLU A 323 45.11 6.01 8.71
N LEU A 324 45.70 4.80 8.71
CA LEU A 324 45.00 3.60 8.21
C LEU A 324 43.84 3.18 9.12
N ALA A 325 43.95 3.36 10.44
CA ALA A 325 42.86 3.10 11.37
C ALA A 325 41.69 4.09 11.17
N GLU A 326 42.03 5.36 10.92
CA GLU A 326 41.04 6.38 10.61
C GLU A 326 40.32 6.10 9.29
N ALA A 327 41.05 5.76 8.21
CA ALA A 327 40.45 5.33 6.94
C ALA A 327 39.56 4.09 7.11
N GLN A 328 39.97 3.12 7.95
CA GLN A 328 39.17 1.94 8.25
C GLN A 328 37.86 2.32 8.96
N ARG A 329 37.88 3.23 9.94
CA ARG A 329 36.68 3.71 10.64
C ARG A 329 35.67 4.33 9.65
N ARG A 330 36.15 5.20 8.75
CA ARG A 330 35.31 5.82 7.71
C ARG A 330 34.64 4.81 6.83
N VAL A 331 35.38 3.80 6.35
CA VAL A 331 34.81 2.70 5.54
C VAL A 331 33.75 1.91 6.32
N GLN A 332 33.99 1.69 7.62
CA GLN A 332 33.00 1.00 8.48
C GLN A 332 31.72 1.83 8.68
N THR A 333 31.87 3.16 8.88
CA THR A 333 30.72 4.07 8.98
C THR A 333 29.87 4.05 7.73
N ILE A 334 30.49 4.13 6.54
CA ILE A 334 29.79 4.03 5.25
C ILE A 334 29.06 2.69 5.13
N ALA A 335 29.71 1.57 5.50
CA ALA A 335 29.10 0.24 5.43
C ALA A 335 27.88 0.11 6.34
N MET A 336 27.93 0.71 7.54
CA MET A 336 26.84 0.68 8.52
C MET A 336 25.63 1.49 8.05
N VAL A 337 25.85 2.68 7.51
CA VAL A 337 24.76 3.48 6.93
C VAL A 337 24.13 2.75 5.76
N HIS A 338 24.95 2.17 4.90
CA HIS A 338 24.48 1.39 3.74
C HIS A 338 23.65 0.16 4.16
N GLU A 339 23.96 -0.46 5.30
CA GLU A 339 23.16 -1.56 5.87
C GLU A 339 21.81 -1.08 6.41
N GLY A 340 21.77 0.11 7.02
CA GLY A 340 20.52 0.74 7.45
C GLY A 340 19.58 1.06 6.28
N LEU A 341 20.14 1.42 5.12
CA LEU A 341 19.41 1.71 3.89
C LEU A 341 18.80 0.47 3.22
N SER A 342 19.48 -0.67 3.32
CA SER A 342 19.02 -1.91 2.67
C SER A 342 17.78 -2.54 3.31
N GLN A 343 17.33 -2.07 4.46
CA GLN A 343 16.21 -2.61 5.22
C GLN A 343 14.89 -1.85 4.99
N THR A 344 14.92 -0.73 4.30
CA THR A 344 13.74 0.08 3.99
C THR A 344 13.57 0.16 2.48
N ALA A 345 12.42 -0.29 1.97
CA ALA A 345 12.04 -0.15 0.56
C ALA A 345 11.84 1.34 0.17
N ASP A 346 11.70 2.22 1.15
CA ASP A 346 11.61 3.67 0.98
C ASP A 346 13.01 4.30 1.01
N GLU A 347 13.25 5.25 0.13
CA GLU A 347 14.47 6.07 0.07
C GLU A 347 14.73 6.93 1.33
N MET A 348 13.87 6.79 2.35
CA MET A 348 13.91 7.53 3.62
C MET A 348 14.44 6.70 4.77
N VAL A 349 15.38 7.25 5.52
CA VAL A 349 16.09 6.61 6.65
C VAL A 349 15.68 7.25 7.97
N ASP A 350 15.37 6.42 8.96
CA ASP A 350 15.24 6.82 10.34
C ASP A 350 16.66 7.04 10.92
N PHE A 351 17.12 8.31 10.87
CA PHE A 351 18.50 8.64 11.23
C PHE A 351 18.76 8.52 12.74
N ASP A 352 17.72 8.62 13.57
CA ASP A 352 17.86 8.43 15.02
C ASP A 352 18.31 7.01 15.37
N LYS A 353 17.92 6.01 14.57
CA LYS A 353 18.43 4.63 14.69
C LYS A 353 19.88 4.48 14.22
N VAL A 354 20.25 5.21 13.17
CA VAL A 354 21.62 5.19 12.63
C VAL A 354 22.59 5.82 13.63
N ILE A 355 22.27 7.02 14.14
CA ILE A 355 23.14 7.72 15.10
C ILE A 355 23.32 6.89 16.38
N SER A 356 22.27 6.22 16.87
CA SER A 356 22.36 5.38 18.05
C SER A 356 23.38 4.23 17.91
N LYS A 357 23.51 3.66 16.70
CA LYS A 357 24.52 2.64 16.39
C LYS A 357 25.94 3.24 16.29
N LEU A 358 26.05 4.42 15.66
CA LEU A 358 27.33 5.14 15.52
C LEU A 358 27.89 5.53 16.88
N LEU A 359 27.06 6.06 17.78
CA LEU A 359 27.48 6.46 19.13
C LEU A 359 27.97 5.25 19.94
N LYS A 360 27.30 4.11 19.89
CA LYS A 360 27.73 2.87 20.52
C LYS A 360 29.13 2.45 20.05
N MET A 361 29.39 2.53 18.75
CA MET A 361 30.68 2.16 18.17
C MET A 361 31.79 3.14 18.62
N SER A 362 31.47 4.41 18.75
CA SER A 362 32.43 5.43 19.27
C SER A 362 32.76 5.22 20.75
N ILE A 363 31.77 4.83 21.56
CA ILE A 363 31.97 4.47 22.98
C ILE A 363 32.86 3.21 23.11
N ASP A 364 32.62 2.19 22.31
CA ASP A 364 33.40 0.95 22.30
C ASP A 364 34.89 1.23 21.98
N LEU A 365 35.16 2.15 21.06
CA LEU A 365 36.52 2.57 20.72
C LEU A 365 37.21 3.35 21.87
N ALA A 366 36.51 4.26 22.54
CA ALA A 366 36.99 4.99 23.69
C ALA A 366 37.30 4.04 24.86
N THR A 367 36.46 3.05 25.10
CA THR A 367 36.63 2.02 26.15
C THR A 367 37.87 1.15 25.90
N MET A 368 38.26 0.89 24.65
CA MET A 368 39.53 0.19 24.31
C MET A 368 40.77 0.98 24.67
N SER A 369 40.67 2.30 24.92
CA SER A 369 41.75 3.20 25.33
C SER A 369 41.78 3.46 26.82
N ASP A 370 41.09 2.67 27.67
CA ASP A 370 40.92 2.86 29.12
C ASP A 370 40.28 4.21 29.52
N GLN A 371 39.58 4.87 28.59
CA GLN A 371 38.87 6.12 28.83
C GLN A 371 37.36 5.83 29.03
N ARG A 372 36.76 6.51 30.02
CA ARG A 372 35.30 6.50 30.24
C ARG A 372 34.71 7.77 29.67
N ILE A 373 34.20 7.71 28.43
CA ILE A 373 33.53 8.82 27.77
C ILE A 373 32.07 8.53 27.73
N ASP A 374 31.27 9.43 28.31
CA ASP A 374 29.80 9.38 28.24
C ASP A 374 29.30 10.25 27.10
N ILE A 375 28.49 9.68 26.21
CA ILE A 375 27.93 10.38 25.05
C ILE A 375 26.40 10.44 25.20
N ALA A 376 25.87 11.65 25.38
CA ALA A 376 24.46 11.93 25.46
C ALA A 376 23.94 12.52 24.15
N PHE A 377 22.70 12.17 23.80
CA PHE A 377 22.00 12.70 22.64
C PHE A 377 20.67 13.33 23.08
N ASP A 378 20.41 14.57 22.63
CA ASP A 378 19.19 15.32 22.91
C ASP A 378 18.58 15.86 21.61
N GLY A 379 17.29 15.63 21.40
CA GLY A 379 16.55 16.02 20.21
C GLY A 379 16.27 14.87 19.26
N SER A 380 16.05 15.15 17.98
CA SER A 380 15.79 14.17 16.92
C SER A 380 16.21 14.68 15.55
N PHE A 381 16.83 13.81 14.78
CA PHE A 381 17.12 14.03 13.36
C PHE A 381 15.92 13.69 12.47
N GLY A 382 15.11 12.70 12.88
CA GLY A 382 13.96 12.20 12.18
C GLY A 382 14.27 11.42 10.90
N LEU A 383 13.27 11.32 10.03
CA LEU A 383 13.42 10.67 8.72
C LEU A 383 14.14 11.61 7.75
N MET A 384 15.10 11.09 7.00
CA MET A 384 15.79 11.86 5.95
C MET A 384 16.11 11.00 4.74
N PRO A 385 16.35 11.60 3.55
CA PRO A 385 16.76 10.87 2.37
C PRO A 385 18.10 10.13 2.62
N ALA A 386 18.21 8.95 2.03
CA ALA A 386 19.42 8.13 2.07
C ALA A 386 20.68 8.87 1.63
N GLN A 387 20.53 9.76 0.64
CA GLN A 387 21.61 10.60 0.09
C GLN A 387 22.14 11.61 1.11
N ASP A 388 21.35 12.00 2.09
CA ASP A 388 21.75 12.92 3.17
C ASP A 388 22.29 12.16 4.38
N ALA A 389 21.78 10.94 4.64
CA ALA A 389 22.16 10.14 5.79
C ALA A 389 23.65 9.74 5.79
N THR A 390 24.21 9.39 4.63
CA THR A 390 25.62 8.98 4.53
C THR A 390 26.60 10.13 4.84
N PRO A 391 26.54 11.30 4.17
CA PRO A 391 27.46 12.40 4.48
C PRO A 391 27.24 12.93 5.91
N LEU A 392 26.00 12.99 6.41
CA LEU A 392 25.74 13.43 7.79
C LEU A 392 26.35 12.46 8.83
N SER A 393 26.27 11.15 8.58
CA SER A 393 26.90 10.15 9.46
C SER A 393 28.42 10.30 9.53
N LEU A 394 29.04 10.59 8.39
CA LEU A 394 30.48 10.85 8.36
C LEU A 394 30.85 12.12 9.12
N VAL A 395 30.11 13.21 8.92
CA VAL A 395 30.31 14.47 9.67
C VAL A 395 30.21 14.23 11.18
N LEU A 396 29.15 13.55 11.64
CA LEU A 396 28.96 13.27 13.06
C LEU A 396 30.05 12.33 13.63
N THR A 397 30.44 11.32 12.85
CA THR A 397 31.53 10.42 13.26
C THR A 397 32.87 11.18 13.43
N GLU A 398 33.19 12.06 12.48
CA GLU A 398 34.40 12.89 12.56
C GLU A 398 34.34 13.87 13.74
N LEU A 399 33.19 14.52 14.00
CA LEU A 399 33.01 15.42 15.14
C LEU A 399 33.22 14.70 16.49
N VAL A 400 32.55 13.53 16.65
CA VAL A 400 32.69 12.73 17.88
C VAL A 400 34.10 12.18 18.03
N THR A 401 34.72 11.72 16.95
CA THR A 401 36.11 11.24 16.99
C THR A 401 37.06 12.35 17.36
N ASN A 402 36.89 13.56 16.81
CA ASN A 402 37.71 14.72 17.18
C ASN A 402 37.59 15.08 18.67
N ALA A 403 36.36 15.05 19.21
CA ALA A 403 36.13 15.26 20.63
C ALA A 403 36.84 14.20 21.49
N VAL A 404 36.77 12.91 21.11
CA VAL A 404 37.41 11.81 21.82
C VAL A 404 38.96 11.91 21.74
N GLU A 405 39.51 12.10 20.53
CA GLU A 405 40.98 12.07 20.33
C GLU A 405 41.68 13.34 20.78
N HIS A 406 41.08 14.52 20.59
CA HIS A 406 41.69 15.82 20.89
C HIS A 406 41.14 16.48 22.15
N GLY A 407 39.83 16.35 22.42
CA GLY A 407 39.23 16.93 23.62
C GLY A 407 39.69 16.26 24.91
N PHE A 408 39.89 14.93 24.87
CA PHE A 408 40.21 14.14 26.08
C PHE A 408 41.63 13.58 26.10
N GLU A 409 42.57 14.17 25.37
CA GLU A 409 43.97 13.76 25.43
C GLU A 409 44.50 13.89 26.86
N GLY A 410 44.96 12.77 27.45
CA GLY A 410 45.46 12.73 28.83
C GLY A 410 44.38 12.72 29.92
N ARG A 411 43.08 12.66 29.60
CA ARG A 411 41.98 12.54 30.55
C ARG A 411 41.41 11.14 30.56
N GLN A 412 40.97 10.65 31.72
CA GLN A 412 40.34 9.32 31.86
C GLN A 412 38.83 9.36 31.78
N GLN A 413 38.20 10.53 31.90
CA GLN A 413 36.75 10.73 31.87
C GLN A 413 36.39 11.97 31.07
N GLY A 414 35.26 11.94 30.37
CA GLY A 414 34.74 13.06 29.62
C GLY A 414 33.29 12.86 29.23
N HIS A 415 32.65 13.97 28.88
CA HIS A 415 31.26 13.98 28.43
C HIS A 415 31.16 14.65 27.05
N ILE A 416 30.39 14.03 26.14
CA ILE A 416 30.07 14.60 24.85
C ILE A 416 28.53 14.70 24.78
N LEU A 417 28.04 15.89 24.46
CA LEU A 417 26.61 16.13 24.28
C LEU A 417 26.33 16.50 22.82
N ILE A 418 25.47 15.73 22.17
CA ILE A 418 24.99 15.98 20.82
C ILE A 418 23.57 16.48 20.92
N ARG A 419 23.28 17.66 20.38
CA ARG A 419 21.94 18.22 20.29
C ARG A 419 21.56 18.35 18.84
N ALA A 420 20.33 17.94 18.49
CA ALA A 420 19.77 18.10 17.14
C ALA A 420 18.42 18.80 17.21
N LYS A 421 18.28 19.88 16.43
CA LYS A 421 17.03 20.62 16.29
C LYS A 421 16.66 20.74 14.84
N ARG A 422 15.55 20.10 14.45
CA ARG A 422 15.06 20.11 13.08
C ARG A 422 13.83 21.02 12.93
N THR A 423 13.84 21.86 11.89
CA THR A 423 12.73 22.72 11.52
C THR A 423 12.46 22.58 10.00
N GLY A 424 11.57 21.68 9.64
CA GLY A 424 11.32 21.34 8.23
C GLY A 424 12.52 20.63 7.58
N THR A 425 13.12 21.27 6.58
CA THR A 425 14.35 20.78 5.92
C THR A 425 15.61 21.31 6.61
N HIS A 426 15.51 22.31 7.45
CA HIS A 426 16.66 22.87 8.16
C HIS A 426 16.96 22.05 9.41
N LEU A 427 18.26 21.73 9.61
CA LEU A 427 18.75 20.94 10.73
C LEU A 427 19.97 21.62 11.35
N ASP A 428 19.83 21.99 12.62
CA ASP A 428 20.90 22.52 13.46
C ASP A 428 21.40 21.42 14.38
N ILE A 429 22.73 21.22 14.41
CA ILE A 429 23.37 20.21 15.23
C ILE A 429 24.46 20.91 16.06
N ALA A 430 24.51 20.62 17.34
CA ALA A 430 25.62 21.05 18.22
C ALA A 430 26.24 19.80 18.82
N VAL A 431 27.57 19.68 18.69
CA VAL A 431 28.39 18.67 19.35
C VAL A 431 29.30 19.41 20.34
N GLU A 432 29.13 19.13 21.63
CA GLU A 432 29.85 19.82 22.72
C GLU A 432 30.54 18.79 23.57
N ASP A 433 31.87 19.01 23.83
CA ASP A 433 32.70 18.24 24.76
C ASP A 433 33.13 19.09 25.96
N ASP A 434 33.44 18.45 27.08
CA ASP A 434 33.97 19.06 28.29
C ASP A 434 35.52 18.90 28.38
N GLY A 435 36.16 18.78 27.24
CA GLY A 435 37.59 18.50 27.12
C GLY A 435 38.52 19.67 27.37
N SER A 436 39.70 19.66 26.71
CA SER A 436 40.74 20.71 26.85
C SER A 436 40.39 22.02 26.15
N GLY A 437 39.40 21.99 25.22
CA GLY A 437 38.97 23.16 24.49
C GLY A 437 39.91 23.65 23.39
N ILE A 438 39.45 24.66 22.65
CA ILE A 438 40.21 25.39 21.64
C ILE A 438 40.60 26.76 22.22
N GLU A 439 41.86 27.19 22.05
CA GLU A 439 42.29 28.55 22.41
C GLU A 439 41.60 29.56 21.48
N ALA A 440 40.88 30.54 22.04
CA ALA A 440 40.32 31.65 21.29
C ALA A 440 41.44 32.58 20.85
N GLU A 441 41.91 32.49 19.61
CA GLU A 441 42.72 33.56 19.02
C GLU A 441 41.82 34.76 18.70
N GLU A 442 42.03 35.85 19.48
CA GLU A 442 41.47 37.18 19.19
C GLU A 442 42.14 37.76 17.94
N GLU A 443 41.58 37.53 16.74
CA GLU A 443 41.60 38.51 15.63
C GLU A 443 40.79 37.92 14.46
N HIS A 444 39.71 38.60 14.12
CA HIS A 444 38.86 38.38 12.93
C HIS A 444 37.92 37.17 12.90
N GLY A 445 37.17 36.83 13.95
CA GLY A 445 35.85 36.16 13.83
C GLY A 445 35.80 34.79 13.15
N MET A 446 36.92 34.18 12.84
CA MET A 446 37.05 32.80 12.39
C MET A 446 38.10 32.12 13.27
N ALA A 447 37.67 31.33 14.23
CA ALA A 447 38.56 30.40 14.92
C ALA A 447 39.23 29.52 13.85
N LYS A 448 40.53 29.74 13.61
CA LYS A 448 41.32 28.77 12.87
C LYS A 448 41.32 27.49 13.70
N SER A 449 40.65 26.45 13.19
CA SER A 449 40.88 25.13 13.74
C SER A 449 42.38 24.87 13.76
N SER A 450 42.96 24.69 14.93
CA SER A 450 44.35 24.27 15.12
C SER A 450 44.51 22.80 14.77
N GLY A 451 44.15 22.46 13.53
CA GLY A 451 44.22 21.11 12.96
C GLY A 451 43.82 21.14 11.52
N SER A 452 44.79 21.26 10.60
CA SER A 452 44.62 21.00 9.18
C SER A 452 44.41 19.48 8.92
N GLY A 453 43.80 18.78 9.84
CA GLY A 453 43.56 17.34 9.74
C GLY A 453 42.57 17.00 8.66
N LEU A 454 42.70 15.82 8.07
CA LEU A 454 41.78 15.29 7.03
C LEU A 454 40.33 15.29 7.51
N GLY A 455 40.05 15.05 8.80
CA GLY A 455 38.71 15.07 9.41
C GLY A 455 38.00 16.42 9.28
N THR A 456 38.69 17.53 9.60
CA THR A 456 38.14 18.88 9.47
C THR A 456 37.85 19.24 8.01
N GLN A 457 38.72 18.81 7.07
CA GLN A 457 38.46 19.00 5.65
C GLN A 457 37.21 18.23 5.17
N ILE A 458 36.98 17.01 5.67
CA ILE A 458 35.80 16.19 5.37
C ILE A 458 34.55 16.88 5.88
N ILE A 459 34.56 17.35 7.16
CA ILE A 459 33.42 18.07 7.74
C ILE A 459 33.05 19.27 6.85
N ASN A 460 34.04 20.13 6.56
CA ASN A 460 33.84 21.31 5.74
C ASN A 460 33.32 20.96 4.33
N THR A 461 33.88 19.91 3.70
CA THR A 461 33.49 19.49 2.35
C THR A 461 32.04 19.05 2.32
N PHE A 462 31.63 18.16 3.22
CA PHE A 462 30.23 17.67 3.22
C PHE A 462 29.23 18.76 3.65
N VAL A 463 29.54 19.53 4.68
CA VAL A 463 28.64 20.59 5.15
C VAL A 463 28.46 21.66 4.09
N THR A 464 29.50 22.06 3.37
CA THR A 464 29.43 23.15 2.38
C THR A 464 28.89 22.63 1.03
N ASN A 465 29.44 21.51 0.53
CA ASN A 465 29.15 21.06 -0.83
C ASN A 465 27.87 20.23 -0.93
N ASP A 466 27.61 19.33 0.06
CA ASP A 466 26.45 18.43 -0.01
C ASP A 466 25.20 19.04 0.61
N PHE A 467 25.37 19.86 1.67
CA PHE A 467 24.25 20.42 2.42
C PHE A 467 24.07 21.93 2.24
N ALA A 468 24.99 22.61 1.53
CA ALA A 468 25.01 24.07 1.42
C ALA A 468 24.86 24.77 2.79
N GLY A 469 25.51 24.19 3.79
CA GLY A 469 25.45 24.59 5.20
C GLY A 469 26.70 25.32 5.68
N SER A 470 26.77 25.53 6.99
CA SER A 470 27.91 26.15 7.67
C SER A 470 28.30 25.36 8.93
N VAL A 471 29.58 25.45 9.27
CA VAL A 471 30.11 24.87 10.50
C VAL A 471 30.91 25.93 11.25
N HIS A 472 30.68 26.02 12.56
CA HIS A 472 31.33 26.97 13.45
C HIS A 472 31.90 26.25 14.70
N TRP A 473 33.09 26.65 15.13
CA TRP A 473 33.73 26.15 16.33
C TRP A 473 33.73 27.24 17.38
N GLU A 474 33.26 26.93 18.58
CA GLU A 474 33.17 27.84 19.71
C GLU A 474 33.75 27.16 20.97
N PRO A 475 34.26 27.92 21.96
CA PRO A 475 34.53 27.37 23.27
C PRO A 475 33.24 26.82 23.91
N GLY A 476 33.34 25.65 24.55
CA GLY A 476 32.18 25.04 25.25
C GLY A 476 31.81 25.81 26.53
N GLU A 477 30.55 25.75 26.95
CA GLU A 477 30.05 26.47 28.14
C GLU A 477 30.68 25.99 29.47
N GLN A 478 31.08 24.73 29.52
CA GLN A 478 31.73 24.12 30.73
C GLN A 478 33.22 23.87 30.54
N GLY A 479 33.87 24.55 29.58
CA GLY A 479 35.16 24.21 29.03
C GLY A 479 34.98 23.28 27.83
N GLY A 480 36.09 22.93 27.15
CA GLY A 480 36.01 22.09 25.96
C GLY A 480 35.63 22.83 24.69
N THR A 481 35.14 22.11 23.70
CA THR A 481 34.82 22.62 22.38
C THR A 481 33.35 22.39 22.06
N LYS A 482 32.73 23.38 21.45
CA LYS A 482 31.39 23.28 20.89
C LYS A 482 31.42 23.51 19.36
N VAL A 483 30.96 22.56 18.61
CA VAL A 483 30.87 22.66 17.15
C VAL A 483 29.39 22.74 16.73
N ILE A 484 29.04 23.80 16.03
CA ILE A 484 27.70 24.04 15.54
C ILE A 484 27.69 23.80 14.03
N VAL A 485 26.82 22.91 13.56
CA VAL A 485 26.62 22.59 12.16
C VAL A 485 25.17 22.93 11.79
N SER A 486 24.99 23.83 10.84
CA SER A 486 23.67 24.19 10.29
C SER A 486 23.58 23.74 8.84
N ILE A 487 22.64 22.88 8.53
CA ILE A 487 22.52 22.24 7.20
C ILE A 487 21.08 22.26 6.69
N ASN A 488 20.95 22.14 5.37
CA ASN A 488 19.66 21.97 4.70
C ASN A 488 19.58 20.57 4.10
N LEU A 489 18.63 19.77 4.62
CA LEU A 489 18.33 18.46 4.07
C LEU A 489 17.53 18.61 2.77
N ARG A 490 17.70 17.66 1.86
CA ARG A 490 16.88 17.59 0.66
C ARG A 490 15.42 17.34 1.04
N ALA A 491 14.48 18.01 0.37
CA ALA A 491 13.06 17.73 0.55
C ALA A 491 12.79 16.29 0.11
N ALA A 492 12.04 15.54 0.92
CA ALA A 492 11.49 14.27 0.47
C ALA A 492 10.72 14.53 -0.83
N GLN A 493 11.06 13.83 -1.91
CA GLN A 493 10.26 13.90 -3.12
C GLN A 493 8.86 13.42 -2.75
N ALA A 494 7.89 14.36 -2.62
CA ALA A 494 6.50 14.01 -2.53
C ALA A 494 6.17 13.25 -3.82
N GLU A 495 5.77 11.99 -3.68
CA GLU A 495 5.20 11.23 -4.79
C GLU A 495 4.13 12.09 -5.47
N GLN A 496 4.42 12.57 -6.67
CA GLN A 496 3.41 13.04 -7.59
C GLN A 496 2.74 11.78 -8.16
N ASN A 497 1.65 11.39 -7.54
CA ASN A 497 0.62 10.51 -8.12
C ASN A 497 -0.66 11.30 -8.30
#